data_db841531e69fa57615061b8366ad7e64
#
_entry.id   db841531e69fa57615061b8366ad7e64
#
_cell.length_a   1.000
_cell.length_b   1.000
_cell.length_c   1.000
_cell.angle_alpha   90.00
_cell.angle_beta   90.00
_cell.angle_gamma   90.00
#
_symmetry.space_group_name_H-M   'P 1'
#
loop_
_entity.id
_entity.type
_entity.pdbx_description
1 polymer ?
#
loop_
_entity_poly.entity_id
_entity_poly.type
_entity_poly.pdbx_seq_one_letter_code
_entity_poly.pdbx_strand_id
1 'polypeptide(L)'
;FGKIISHMAGDNRITCSAIAGVAPEKSPEPSATASKAELVSALKSSLTFCEQAVSKVNDGMLGDSVTYYGERATRVSPLIGLVEDWSDHYSQLAGYLRLNNVLPPTAKNGEM
;
A
#
# COMPACT_ATOMS: atom_id res chain seq x y z
N PHE A 1 -16.01 1.63 -0.69
CA PHE A 1 -14.83 2.49 -0.54
C PHE A 1 -13.97 2.06 0.65
N GLY A 2 -14.54 1.93 1.85
CA GLY A 2 -13.80 1.55 3.07
C GLY A 2 -13.10 0.20 2.98
N LYS A 3 -13.66 -0.78 2.27
CA LYS A 3 -13.04 -2.08 2.04
C LYS A 3 -11.71 -1.95 1.27
N ILE A 4 -11.64 -1.07 0.28
CA ILE A 4 -10.41 -0.83 -0.48
C ILE A 4 -9.35 -0.21 0.42
N ILE A 5 -9.72 0.77 1.23
CA ILE A 5 -8.80 1.44 2.17
C ILE A 5 -8.25 0.45 3.21
N SER A 6 -9.12 -0.37 3.80
CA SER A 6 -8.72 -1.43 4.74
C SER A 6 -7.74 -2.41 4.10
N HIS A 7 -8.07 -2.88 2.90
CA HIS A 7 -7.24 -3.78 2.13
C HIS A 7 -5.85 -3.18 1.81
N MET A 8 -5.80 -1.94 1.33
CA MET A 8 -4.54 -1.25 1.07
C MET A 8 -3.65 -1.14 2.31
N ALA A 9 -4.24 -0.84 3.47
CA ALA A 9 -3.48 -0.77 4.72
C ALA A 9 -2.87 -2.12 5.10
N GLY A 10 -3.59 -3.22 4.90
CA GLY A 10 -3.10 -4.57 5.13
C GLY A 10 -2.00 -4.97 4.15
N ASP A 11 -2.23 -4.78 2.85
CA ASP A 11 -1.28 -5.12 1.81
C ASP A 11 0.02 -4.30 1.91
N ASN A 12 -0.08 -3.02 2.26
CA ASN A 12 1.09 -2.20 2.54
C ASN A 12 1.98 -2.82 3.63
N ARG A 13 1.38 -3.33 4.71
CA ARG A 13 2.15 -3.96 5.79
C ARG A 13 2.86 -5.23 5.33
N ILE A 14 2.18 -6.08 4.57
CA ILE A 14 2.78 -7.32 4.04
C ILE A 14 3.90 -6.99 3.05
N THR A 15 3.60 -6.17 2.07
CA THR A 15 4.53 -5.85 0.98
C THR A 15 5.75 -5.08 1.48
N CYS A 16 5.53 -4.08 2.34
CA CYS A 16 6.63 -3.27 2.85
C CYS A 16 7.47 -4.01 3.91
N SER A 17 6.90 -4.98 4.63
CA SER A 17 7.67 -5.90 5.45
C SER A 17 8.61 -6.76 4.60
N ALA A 18 8.14 -7.27 3.47
CA ALA A 18 8.99 -8.00 2.52
C ALA A 18 10.11 -7.10 1.95
N ILE A 19 9.79 -5.85 1.61
CA ILE A 19 10.79 -4.86 1.16
C ILE A 19 11.85 -4.62 2.23
N ALA A 20 11.43 -4.48 3.49
CA ALA A 20 12.33 -4.30 4.62
C ALA A 20 13.11 -5.58 4.99
N GLY A 21 12.68 -6.74 4.52
CA GLY A 21 13.26 -8.03 4.87
C GLY A 21 12.93 -8.49 6.30
N VAL A 22 11.76 -8.09 6.81
CA VAL A 22 11.27 -8.47 8.15
C VAL A 22 9.94 -9.20 8.04
N ALA A 23 9.58 -9.95 9.09
CA ALA A 23 8.27 -10.59 9.15
C ALA A 23 7.16 -9.53 9.30
N PRO A 24 5.99 -9.71 8.64
CA PRO A 24 4.87 -8.80 8.81
C PRO A 24 4.39 -8.80 10.28
N GLU A 25 4.14 -7.62 10.81
CA GLU A 25 3.48 -7.50 12.10
C GLU A 25 2.07 -8.11 12.03
N LYS A 26 1.71 -8.87 13.06
CA LYS A 26 0.35 -9.40 13.22
C LYS A 26 -0.58 -8.30 13.76
N SER A 27 -0.73 -7.24 13.00
CA SER A 27 -1.71 -6.20 13.30
C SER A 27 -2.98 -6.49 12.53
N PRO A 28 -4.14 -6.55 13.17
CA PRO A 28 -5.37 -6.76 12.44
C PRO A 28 -5.61 -5.57 11.50
N GLU A 29 -6.04 -5.88 10.28
CA GLU A 29 -6.54 -4.86 9.37
C GLU A 29 -7.75 -4.17 10.02
N PRO A 30 -7.92 -2.85 9.82
CA PRO A 30 -9.13 -2.20 10.27
C PRO A 30 -10.34 -2.82 9.57
N SER A 31 -11.47 -2.92 10.27
CA SER A 31 -12.70 -3.40 9.64
C SER A 31 -13.06 -2.51 8.44
N ALA A 32 -13.60 -3.14 7.38
CA ALA A 32 -14.13 -2.40 6.22
C ALA A 32 -15.26 -1.43 6.61
N THR A 33 -15.89 -1.64 7.76
CA THR A 33 -16.94 -0.80 8.34
C THR A 33 -16.43 0.12 9.46
N ALA A 34 -15.14 0.19 9.67
CA ALA A 34 -14.53 1.12 10.62
C ALA A 34 -14.85 2.58 10.24
N SER A 35 -14.73 3.49 11.19
CA SER A 35 -14.94 4.91 10.93
C SER A 35 -13.94 5.44 9.90
N LYS A 36 -14.32 6.53 9.23
CA LYS A 36 -13.41 7.21 8.30
C LYS A 36 -12.08 7.58 8.98
N ALA A 37 -12.12 8.05 10.22
CA ALA A 37 -10.92 8.42 10.96
C ALA A 37 -10.00 7.23 11.21
N GLU A 38 -10.55 6.08 11.57
CA GLU A 38 -9.78 4.84 11.77
C GLU A 38 -9.16 4.34 10.47
N LEU A 39 -9.93 4.34 9.37
CA LEU A 39 -9.43 3.93 8.06
C LEU A 39 -8.31 4.86 7.56
N VAL A 40 -8.48 6.17 7.68
CA VAL A 40 -7.45 7.15 7.30
C VAL A 40 -6.19 6.99 8.15
N SER A 41 -6.35 6.81 9.47
CA SER A 41 -5.23 6.59 10.39
C SER A 41 -4.45 5.32 10.03
N ALA A 42 -5.14 4.21 9.78
CA ALA A 42 -4.51 2.95 9.41
C ALA A 42 -3.75 3.05 8.09
N LEU A 43 -4.35 3.69 7.07
CA LEU A 43 -3.70 3.88 5.78
C LEU A 43 -2.45 4.76 5.92
N LYS A 44 -2.56 5.90 6.61
CA LYS A 44 -1.40 6.79 6.84
C LYS A 44 -0.27 6.08 7.58
N SER A 45 -0.59 5.32 8.62
CA SER A 45 0.40 4.53 9.36
C SER A 45 1.10 3.51 8.47
N SER A 46 0.35 2.81 7.62
CA SER A 46 0.92 1.84 6.68
C SER A 46 1.81 2.50 5.62
N LEU A 47 1.41 3.66 5.11
CA LEU A 47 2.22 4.43 4.15
C LEU A 47 3.52 4.93 4.77
N THR A 48 3.50 5.43 6.01
CA THR A 48 4.70 5.84 6.74
C THR A 48 5.66 4.67 6.91
N PHE A 49 5.14 3.50 7.26
CA PHE A 49 5.95 2.27 7.34
C PHE A 49 6.60 1.91 5.99
N CYS A 50 5.83 1.98 4.90
CA CYS A 50 6.35 1.75 3.55
C CYS A 50 7.44 2.74 3.16
N GLU A 51 7.24 4.01 3.44
CA GLU A 51 8.23 5.07 3.18
C GLU A 51 9.56 4.77 3.91
N GLN A 52 9.49 4.37 5.17
CA GLN A 52 10.67 3.97 5.94
C GLN A 52 11.34 2.71 5.37
N ALA A 53 10.56 1.72 4.96
CA ALA A 53 11.08 0.49 4.38
C ALA A 53 11.83 0.75 3.06
N VAL A 54 11.21 1.51 2.16
CA VAL A 54 11.77 1.85 0.84
C VAL A 54 13.02 2.71 0.98
N SER A 55 13.04 3.66 1.93
CA SER A 55 14.18 4.56 2.13
C SER A 55 15.48 3.86 2.50
N LYS A 56 15.40 2.64 3.00
CA LYS A 56 16.56 1.83 3.40
C LYS A 56 17.09 0.92 2.29
N VAL A 57 16.39 0.83 1.17
CA VAL A 57 16.78 -0.03 0.04
C VAL A 57 17.73 0.72 -0.88
N ASN A 58 18.77 0.06 -1.34
CA ASN A 58 19.64 0.51 -2.42
C ASN A 58 19.72 -0.54 -3.53
N ASP A 59 20.28 -0.17 -4.67
CA ASP A 59 20.34 -1.04 -5.85
C ASP A 59 21.05 -2.37 -5.59
N GLY A 60 22.06 -2.39 -4.74
CA GLY A 60 22.79 -3.60 -4.37
C GLY A 60 21.95 -4.63 -3.61
N MET A 61 20.82 -4.22 -3.04
CA MET A 61 19.94 -5.07 -2.24
C MET A 61 18.79 -5.69 -3.08
N LEU A 62 18.60 -5.28 -4.32
CA LEU A 62 17.44 -5.67 -5.13
C LEU A 62 17.36 -7.17 -5.40
N GLY A 63 18.50 -7.85 -5.49
CA GLY A 63 18.60 -9.29 -5.70
C GLY A 63 18.50 -10.13 -4.41
N ASP A 64 18.46 -9.51 -3.24
CA ASP A 64 18.39 -10.24 -1.97
C ASP A 64 17.13 -11.09 -1.88
N SER A 65 17.26 -12.28 -1.29
CA SER A 65 16.14 -13.16 -1.03
C SER A 65 15.27 -12.62 0.10
N VAL A 66 13.99 -12.50 -0.14
CA VAL A 66 12.98 -12.10 0.86
C VAL A 66 11.80 -13.07 0.83
N THR A 67 10.97 -13.04 1.88
CA THR A 67 9.68 -13.74 1.88
C THR A 67 8.59 -12.74 1.53
N TYR A 68 7.81 -13.06 0.50
CA TYR A 68 6.72 -12.23 0.02
C TYR A 68 5.46 -13.08 -0.19
N TYR A 69 4.40 -12.78 0.54
CA TYR A 69 3.17 -13.60 0.61
C TYR A 69 3.46 -15.10 0.89
N GLY A 70 4.40 -15.36 1.80
CA GLY A 70 4.77 -16.73 2.18
C GLY A 70 5.71 -17.44 1.19
N GLU A 71 6.00 -16.84 0.06
CA GLU A 71 6.86 -17.40 -0.97
C GLU A 71 8.23 -16.70 -0.99
N ARG A 72 9.23 -17.44 -1.47
CA ARG A 72 10.56 -16.87 -1.66
C ARG A 72 10.61 -16.04 -2.93
N ALA A 73 11.11 -14.81 -2.81
CA ALA A 73 11.22 -13.86 -3.92
C ALA A 73 12.52 -13.06 -3.81
N THR A 74 12.85 -12.30 -4.86
CA THR A 74 13.86 -11.24 -4.78
C THR A 74 13.22 -9.95 -4.28
N ARG A 75 13.99 -9.11 -3.61
CA ARG A 75 13.50 -7.84 -3.02
C ARG A 75 12.86 -6.90 -4.06
N VAL A 76 13.27 -6.96 -5.32
CA VAL A 76 12.65 -6.17 -6.39
C VAL A 76 11.18 -6.54 -6.61
N SER A 77 10.78 -7.79 -6.37
CA SER A 77 9.40 -8.25 -6.57
C SER A 77 8.38 -7.48 -5.74
N PRO A 78 8.51 -7.37 -4.40
CA PRO A 78 7.58 -6.56 -3.62
C PRO A 78 7.65 -5.06 -3.95
N LEU A 79 8.77 -4.53 -4.40
CA LEU A 79 8.85 -3.14 -4.86
C LEU A 79 7.98 -2.89 -6.09
N ILE A 80 8.03 -3.78 -7.08
CA ILE A 80 7.14 -3.71 -8.26
C ILE A 80 5.69 -3.91 -7.84
N GLY A 81 5.42 -4.92 -7.00
CA GLY A 81 4.08 -5.21 -6.50
C GLY A 81 3.46 -4.02 -5.76
N LEU A 82 4.24 -3.27 -4.99
CA LEU A 82 3.75 -2.08 -4.29
C LEU A 82 3.24 -1.01 -5.25
N VAL A 83 3.99 -0.73 -6.33
CA VAL A 83 3.60 0.27 -7.34
C VAL A 83 2.37 -0.18 -8.11
N GLU A 84 2.29 -1.46 -8.48
CA GLU A 84 1.15 -2.03 -9.17
C GLU A 84 -0.12 -1.95 -8.31
N ASP A 85 -0.03 -2.35 -7.05
CA ASP A 85 -1.14 -2.35 -6.10
C ASP A 85 -1.67 -0.92 -5.87
N TRP A 86 -0.79 0.03 -5.62
CA TRP A 86 -1.18 1.43 -5.44
C TRP A 86 -1.83 2.02 -6.69
N SER A 87 -1.31 1.71 -7.87
CA SER A 87 -1.86 2.21 -9.13
C SER A 87 -3.27 1.65 -9.39
N ASP A 88 -3.47 0.36 -9.15
CA ASP A 88 -4.76 -0.30 -9.33
C ASP A 88 -5.81 0.26 -8.35
N HIS A 89 -5.50 0.29 -7.06
CA HIS A 89 -6.42 0.77 -6.04
C HIS A 89 -6.69 2.27 -6.16
N TYR A 90 -5.71 3.08 -6.52
CA TYR A 90 -5.96 4.50 -6.81
C TYR A 90 -6.94 4.67 -7.97
N SER A 91 -6.80 3.91 -9.04
CA SER A 91 -7.73 3.92 -10.17
C SER A 91 -9.16 3.60 -9.75
N GLN A 92 -9.33 2.57 -8.93
CA GLN A 92 -10.64 2.17 -8.39
C GLN A 92 -11.26 3.29 -7.54
N LEU A 93 -10.49 3.84 -6.61
CA LEU A 93 -10.94 4.93 -5.73
C LEU A 93 -11.29 6.19 -6.51
N ALA A 94 -10.49 6.55 -7.51
CA ALA A 94 -10.75 7.68 -8.40
C ALA A 94 -12.06 7.49 -9.19
N GLY A 95 -12.35 6.26 -9.64
CA GLY A 95 -13.61 5.91 -10.26
C GLY A 95 -14.81 6.13 -9.33
N TYR A 96 -14.73 5.65 -8.10
CA TYR A 96 -15.77 5.84 -7.09
C TYR A 96 -15.99 7.32 -6.74
N LEU A 97 -14.94 8.11 -6.64
CA LEU A 97 -15.05 9.55 -6.42
C LEU A 97 -15.82 10.22 -7.56
N ARG A 98 -15.47 9.92 -8.81
CA ARG A 98 -16.15 10.48 -9.98
C ARG A 98 -17.63 10.09 -10.07
N LEU A 99 -17.97 8.86 -9.71
CA LEU A 99 -19.37 8.41 -9.62
C LEU A 99 -20.19 9.21 -8.59
N ASN A 100 -19.52 9.81 -7.62
CA ASN A 100 -20.15 10.67 -6.61
C ASN A 100 -19.92 12.17 -6.87
N ASN A 101 -19.58 12.55 -8.09
CA ASN A 101 -19.32 13.93 -8.51
C ASN A 101 -18.17 14.61 -7.74
N VAL A 102 -17.19 13.82 -7.28
CA VAL A 102 -15.98 14.32 -6.61
C VAL A 102 -14.79 14.10 -7.51
N LEU A 103 -14.03 15.14 -7.78
CA LEU A 103 -12.78 15.02 -8.53
C LEU A 103 -11.70 14.36 -7.66
N PRO A 104 -10.99 13.34 -8.18
CA PRO A 104 -9.85 12.79 -7.50
C PRO A 104 -8.71 13.82 -7.41
N PRO A 105 -7.77 13.66 -6.45
CA PRO A 105 -6.70 14.65 -6.23
C PRO A 105 -5.89 15.01 -7.48
N THR A 106 -5.51 14.03 -8.28
CA THR A 106 -4.75 14.25 -9.52
C THR A 106 -5.51 15.10 -10.53
N ALA A 107 -6.83 14.89 -10.66
CA ALA A 107 -7.66 15.70 -11.55
C ALA A 107 -7.83 17.15 -11.06
N LYS A 108 -7.85 17.36 -9.73
CA LYS A 108 -7.90 18.70 -9.14
C LYS A 108 -6.64 19.51 -9.41
N ASN A 109 -5.50 18.87 -9.47
CA ASN A 109 -4.20 19.49 -9.69
C ASN A 109 -3.83 19.59 -11.18
N GLY A 110 -4.73 19.19 -12.09
CA GLY A 110 -4.47 19.15 -13.53
C GLY A 110 -3.56 18.00 -13.97
N GLU A 111 -3.23 17.11 -13.08
CA GLU A 111 -2.48 15.87 -13.35
C GLU A 111 -3.48 14.78 -13.76
N MET A 112 -3.53 14.52 -15.02
CA MET A 112 -4.45 13.53 -15.58
C MET A 112 -3.79 12.17 -15.74
#